data_f23ffeb333215f54c877cd457810f310
#
_entry.id   f23ffeb333215f54c877cd457810f310
#
_cell.length_a   1.000
_cell.length_b   1.000
_cell.length_c   1.000
_cell.angle_alpha   90.00
_cell.angle_beta   90.00
_cell.angle_gamma   90.00
#
_symmetry.space_group_name_H-M   'P 1'
#
loop_
_entity.id
_entity.type
_entity.pdbx_description
1 polymer ?
#
loop_
_entity_poly.entity_id
_entity_poly.type
_entity_poly.pdbx_seq_one_letter_code
_entity_poly.pdbx_strand_id
1 'polypeptide(L)'
;MALAIRLSRGGAKKRPYYRIVVTDSRSPRDGRFIEKIGTYNPLLAKDSPERVKLDTERAQHWIGVGAQPTDRVARFLDAAGLVKRAAKNNPKKAEPGEKAKERAETRAAKQAELEAAANAPAEEAPAEEAPAAEAPADEAAEA
;
A
#
# COMPACT_ATOMS: atom_id res chain seq x y z
N MET A 1 -18.53 -26.43 -20.52
CA MET A 1 -18.90 -25.16 -19.86
C MET A 1 -17.63 -24.48 -19.37
N ALA A 2 -17.49 -23.16 -19.59
CA ALA A 2 -16.32 -22.43 -19.09
C ALA A 2 -16.56 -22.02 -17.63
N LEU A 3 -15.79 -22.58 -16.71
CA LEU A 3 -15.87 -22.27 -15.29
C LEU A 3 -14.97 -21.08 -14.94
N ALA A 4 -15.46 -20.19 -14.09
CA ALA A 4 -14.71 -19.04 -13.62
C ALA A 4 -14.75 -18.95 -12.10
N ILE A 5 -13.59 -18.65 -11.51
CA ILE A 5 -13.49 -18.31 -10.09
C ILE A 5 -13.50 -16.79 -9.98
N ARG A 6 -14.54 -16.25 -9.37
CA ARG A 6 -14.74 -14.80 -9.30
C ARG A 6 -15.33 -14.32 -7.98
N LEU A 7 -15.41 -13.01 -7.84
CA LEU A 7 -15.99 -12.36 -6.67
C LEU A 7 -17.48 -12.06 -6.93
N SER A 8 -18.34 -12.60 -6.08
CA SER A 8 -19.74 -12.20 -5.96
C SER A 8 -19.88 -11.19 -4.82
N ARG A 9 -20.55 -10.07 -5.10
CA ARG A 9 -20.74 -9.01 -4.11
C ARG A 9 -21.91 -9.34 -3.19
N GLY A 10 -21.69 -9.14 -1.89
CA GLY A 10 -22.73 -9.13 -0.85
C GLY A 10 -22.56 -7.89 0.02
N GLY A 11 -23.26 -7.85 1.14
CA GLY A 11 -23.22 -6.75 2.10
C GLY A 11 -24.13 -5.58 1.73
N ALA A 12 -24.13 -4.56 2.61
CA ALA A 12 -24.97 -3.38 2.50
C ALA A 12 -24.35 -2.26 1.63
N LYS A 13 -25.11 -1.18 1.42
CA LYS A 13 -24.64 0.06 0.80
C LYS A 13 -23.43 0.61 1.57
N LYS A 14 -22.37 0.97 0.88
CA LYS A 14 -21.09 1.44 1.44
C LYS A 14 -20.31 0.42 2.31
N ARG A 15 -20.84 -0.78 2.56
CA ARG A 15 -20.17 -1.86 3.27
C ARG A 15 -20.08 -3.11 2.39
N PRO A 16 -19.20 -3.14 1.38
CA PRO A 16 -19.05 -4.28 0.48
C PRO A 16 -18.39 -5.46 1.20
N TYR A 17 -18.91 -6.64 0.94
CA TYR A 17 -18.35 -7.91 1.33
C TYR A 17 -18.40 -8.84 0.13
N TYR A 18 -17.36 -9.61 -0.12
CA TYR A 18 -17.28 -10.45 -1.31
C TYR A 18 -17.15 -11.91 -0.93
N ARG A 19 -17.84 -12.74 -1.69
CA ARG A 19 -17.67 -14.19 -1.67
C ARG A 19 -16.81 -14.58 -2.87
N ILE A 20 -15.83 -15.46 -2.65
CA ILE A 20 -15.06 -16.07 -3.73
C ILE A 20 -15.81 -17.30 -4.14
N VAL A 21 -16.30 -17.34 -5.36
CA VAL A 21 -17.22 -18.37 -5.84
C VAL A 21 -16.77 -18.94 -7.17
N VAL A 22 -17.08 -20.21 -7.36
CA VAL A 22 -16.97 -20.90 -8.65
C VAL A 22 -18.31 -20.86 -9.35
N THR A 23 -18.32 -20.43 -10.59
CA THR A 23 -19.56 -20.27 -11.36
C THR A 23 -19.29 -20.42 -12.86
N ASP A 24 -20.34 -20.59 -13.65
CA ASP A 24 -20.25 -20.50 -15.10
C ASP A 24 -19.89 -19.07 -15.52
N SER A 25 -19.01 -18.92 -16.49
CA SER A 25 -18.56 -17.62 -17.01
C SER A 25 -19.71 -16.76 -17.56
N ARG A 26 -20.78 -17.38 -18.03
CA ARG A 26 -21.98 -16.73 -18.57
C ARG A 26 -22.94 -16.20 -17.51
N SER A 27 -22.85 -16.71 -16.27
CA SER A 27 -23.74 -16.31 -15.19
C SER A 27 -23.52 -14.84 -14.79
N PRO A 28 -24.52 -14.08 -14.35
CA PRO A 28 -24.35 -12.72 -13.83
C PRO A 28 -23.47 -12.74 -12.58
N ARG A 29 -22.83 -11.62 -12.24
CA ARG A 29 -21.84 -11.49 -11.15
C ARG A 29 -22.35 -12.04 -9.81
N ASP A 30 -23.57 -11.71 -9.44
CA ASP A 30 -24.18 -12.04 -8.14
C ASP A 30 -25.25 -13.14 -8.28
N GLY A 31 -25.26 -13.85 -9.42
CA GLY A 31 -26.19 -14.93 -9.73
C GLY A 31 -25.84 -16.26 -9.06
N ARG A 32 -26.41 -17.33 -9.60
CA ARG A 32 -26.16 -18.69 -9.10
C ARG A 32 -24.68 -19.04 -9.23
N PHE A 33 -24.15 -19.69 -8.23
CA PHE A 33 -22.80 -20.21 -8.20
C PHE A 33 -22.83 -21.71 -7.84
N ILE A 34 -21.79 -22.41 -8.22
CA ILE A 34 -21.66 -23.85 -7.96
C ILE A 34 -21.19 -24.06 -6.52
N GLU A 35 -20.10 -23.37 -6.13
CA GLU A 35 -19.49 -23.49 -4.82
C GLU A 35 -18.90 -22.15 -4.35
N LYS A 36 -18.93 -21.92 -3.04
CA LYS A 36 -18.23 -20.82 -2.37
C LYS A 36 -16.95 -21.37 -1.77
N ILE A 37 -15.80 -20.92 -2.28
CA ILE A 37 -14.46 -21.35 -1.84
C ILE A 37 -13.79 -20.36 -0.88
N GLY A 38 -14.42 -19.21 -0.61
CA GLY A 38 -13.84 -18.26 0.32
C GLY A 38 -14.61 -16.97 0.44
N THR A 39 -14.01 -16.03 1.17
CA THR A 39 -14.56 -14.71 1.42
C THR A 39 -13.46 -13.65 1.38
N TYR A 40 -13.83 -12.44 0.98
CA TYR A 40 -12.97 -11.29 0.93
C TYR A 40 -13.65 -10.07 1.53
N ASN A 41 -13.06 -9.49 2.56
CA ASN A 41 -13.55 -8.28 3.21
C ASN A 41 -12.58 -7.11 2.94
N PRO A 42 -12.91 -6.17 2.05
CA PRO A 42 -12.04 -5.04 1.73
C PRO A 42 -11.94 -3.99 2.83
N LEU A 43 -12.85 -4.00 3.82
CA LEU A 43 -12.89 -3.02 4.90
C LEU A 43 -11.81 -3.27 5.97
N LEU A 44 -11.32 -4.50 6.07
CA LEU A 44 -10.25 -4.85 6.99
C LEU A 44 -8.89 -4.33 6.48
N ALA A 45 -7.96 -4.12 7.39
CA ALA A 45 -6.59 -3.72 7.08
C ALA A 45 -5.93 -4.72 6.10
N LYS A 46 -4.93 -4.26 5.32
CA LYS A 46 -4.29 -5.10 4.29
C LYS A 46 -3.57 -6.30 4.89
N ASP A 47 -3.04 -6.15 6.07
CA ASP A 47 -2.23 -7.15 6.77
C ASP A 47 -3.07 -8.11 7.63
N SER A 48 -4.38 -7.87 7.73
CA SER A 48 -5.27 -8.74 8.49
C SER A 48 -5.46 -10.11 7.81
N PRO A 49 -5.22 -11.22 8.51
CA PRO A 49 -5.43 -12.57 7.97
C PRO A 49 -6.91 -12.85 7.69
N GLU A 50 -7.82 -12.16 8.37
CA GLU A 50 -9.25 -12.28 8.15
C GLU A 50 -9.75 -11.56 6.89
N ARG A 51 -8.91 -10.72 6.29
CA ARG A 51 -9.28 -9.99 5.08
C ARG A 51 -9.60 -10.90 3.90
N VAL A 52 -8.86 -12.00 3.76
CA VAL A 52 -9.06 -13.02 2.73
C VAL A 52 -9.05 -14.38 3.42
N LYS A 53 -10.20 -15.03 3.46
CA LYS A 53 -10.33 -16.43 3.89
C LYS A 53 -10.56 -17.27 2.65
N LEU A 54 -9.65 -18.17 2.35
CA LEU A 54 -9.68 -19.03 1.16
C LEU A 54 -9.48 -20.47 1.58
N ASP A 55 -10.36 -21.33 1.10
CA ASP A 55 -10.17 -22.76 1.14
C ASP A 55 -9.22 -23.20 0.02
N THR A 56 -7.99 -23.52 0.40
CA THR A 56 -6.89 -23.82 -0.53
C THR A 56 -7.12 -25.13 -1.27
N GLU A 57 -7.65 -26.14 -0.58
CA GLU A 57 -7.90 -27.46 -1.17
C GLU A 57 -8.98 -27.38 -2.26
N ARG A 58 -10.09 -26.72 -1.95
CA ARG A 58 -11.18 -26.55 -2.92
C ARG A 58 -10.76 -25.66 -4.08
N ALA A 59 -9.98 -24.61 -3.82
CA ALA A 59 -9.46 -23.74 -4.86
C ALA A 59 -8.54 -24.52 -5.81
N GLN A 60 -7.65 -25.35 -5.29
CA GLN A 60 -6.74 -26.19 -6.07
C GLN A 60 -7.50 -27.21 -6.92
N HIS A 61 -8.51 -27.87 -6.35
CA HIS A 61 -9.39 -28.78 -7.08
C HIS A 61 -10.03 -28.09 -8.30
N TRP A 62 -10.63 -26.93 -8.12
CA TRP A 62 -11.31 -26.22 -9.23
C TRP A 62 -10.35 -25.69 -10.28
N ILE A 63 -9.14 -25.27 -9.89
CA ILE A 63 -8.09 -24.91 -10.83
C ILE A 63 -7.68 -26.14 -11.66
N GLY A 64 -7.54 -27.32 -11.04
CA GLY A 64 -7.24 -28.59 -11.71
C GLY A 64 -8.34 -29.01 -12.69
N VAL A 65 -9.59 -28.73 -12.39
CA VAL A 65 -10.75 -28.95 -13.31
C VAL A 65 -10.77 -27.92 -14.46
N GLY A 66 -9.93 -26.88 -14.40
CA GLY A 66 -9.82 -25.88 -15.46
C GLY A 66 -10.62 -24.60 -15.23
N ALA A 67 -11.04 -24.31 -14.01
CA ALA A 67 -11.70 -23.05 -13.69
C ALA A 67 -10.72 -21.86 -13.78
N GLN A 68 -11.08 -20.84 -14.54
CA GLN A 68 -10.25 -19.66 -14.80
C GLN A 68 -10.47 -18.60 -13.69
N PRO A 69 -9.43 -18.25 -12.91
CA PRO A 69 -9.56 -17.18 -11.92
C PRO A 69 -9.56 -15.80 -12.58
N THR A 70 -10.43 -14.90 -12.10
CA THR A 70 -10.37 -13.49 -12.48
C THR A 70 -9.11 -12.83 -11.90
N ASP A 71 -8.64 -11.72 -12.49
CA ASP A 71 -7.39 -11.04 -12.10
C ASP A 71 -7.31 -10.76 -10.58
N ARG A 72 -8.42 -10.37 -9.95
CA ARG A 72 -8.47 -10.11 -8.52
C ARG A 72 -8.30 -11.38 -7.68
N VAL A 73 -8.99 -12.45 -8.08
CA VAL A 73 -8.88 -13.76 -7.41
C VAL A 73 -7.51 -14.35 -7.63
N ALA A 74 -6.95 -14.22 -8.84
CA ALA A 74 -5.59 -14.67 -9.14
C ALA A 74 -4.53 -14.06 -8.20
N ARG A 75 -4.74 -12.81 -7.72
CA ARG A 75 -3.84 -12.21 -6.70
C ARG A 75 -3.95 -12.90 -5.34
N PHE A 76 -5.14 -13.35 -4.97
CA PHE A 76 -5.32 -14.07 -3.71
C PHE A 76 -4.74 -15.48 -3.78
N LEU A 77 -4.89 -16.13 -4.95
CA LEU A 77 -4.31 -17.45 -5.20
C LEU A 77 -2.78 -17.41 -5.29
N ASP A 78 -2.21 -16.34 -5.83
CA ASP A 78 -0.77 -16.08 -5.88
C ASP A 78 -0.20 -15.86 -4.48
N ALA A 79 -0.88 -15.05 -3.65
CA ALA A 79 -0.53 -14.86 -2.25
C ALA A 79 -0.64 -16.16 -1.42
N ALA A 80 -1.55 -17.06 -1.78
CA ALA A 80 -1.68 -18.40 -1.19
C ALA A 80 -0.72 -19.44 -1.82
N GLY A 81 0.07 -19.07 -2.84
CA GLY A 81 1.02 -19.96 -3.51
C GLY A 81 0.43 -20.99 -4.45
N LEU A 82 -0.87 -20.90 -4.78
CA LEU A 82 -1.59 -21.88 -5.62
C LEU A 82 -1.40 -21.65 -7.12
N VAL A 83 -1.27 -20.38 -7.53
CA VAL A 83 -1.15 -20.00 -8.95
C VAL A 83 -0.11 -18.88 -9.07
N LYS A 84 0.88 -19.08 -9.91
CA LYS A 84 1.87 -18.04 -10.22
C LYS A 84 1.32 -17.08 -11.28
N ARG A 85 1.13 -15.83 -10.94
CA ARG A 85 0.72 -14.79 -11.88
C ARG A 85 1.86 -14.35 -12.77
N ALA A 86 1.56 -14.14 -14.05
CA ALA A 86 2.47 -13.41 -14.92
C ALA A 86 2.54 -11.94 -14.49
N ALA A 87 3.74 -11.39 -14.41
CA ALA A 87 3.94 -9.96 -14.14
C ALA A 87 3.32 -9.14 -15.28
N LYS A 88 2.50 -8.15 -14.91
CA LYS A 88 1.97 -7.19 -15.90
C LYS A 88 3.08 -6.22 -16.27
N ASN A 89 3.52 -6.29 -17.51
CA ASN A 89 4.49 -5.36 -18.05
C ASN A 89 3.76 -4.07 -18.52
N ASN A 90 3.95 -2.99 -17.79
CA ASN A 90 3.46 -1.65 -18.12
C ASN A 90 4.64 -0.65 -18.11
N PRO A 91 5.60 -0.77 -19.02
CA PRO A 91 6.83 0.01 -18.97
C PRO A 91 6.56 1.53 -18.97
N LYS A 92 5.67 2.00 -19.83
CA LYS A 92 5.34 3.43 -19.94
C LYS A 92 4.64 4.03 -18.71
N LYS A 93 3.94 3.21 -17.90
CA LYS A 93 3.23 3.70 -16.71
C LYS A 93 4.13 3.80 -15.48
N ALA A 94 5.22 3.08 -15.48
CA ALA A 94 6.23 3.09 -14.42
C ALA A 94 7.29 4.18 -14.61
N GLU A 95 7.44 4.71 -15.83
CA GLU A 95 8.38 5.79 -16.10
C GLU A 95 7.85 7.12 -15.53
N PRO A 96 8.59 7.76 -14.61
CA PRO A 96 8.23 9.07 -14.12
C PRO A 96 8.34 10.08 -15.27
N GLY A 97 7.32 10.92 -15.46
CA GLY A 97 7.36 12.01 -16.44
C GLY A 97 8.45 13.04 -16.09
N GLU A 98 8.82 13.88 -17.05
CA GLU A 98 9.89 14.89 -16.92
C GLU A 98 9.76 15.74 -15.65
N LYS A 99 8.58 16.29 -15.38
CA LYS A 99 8.32 17.06 -14.15
C LYS A 99 8.49 16.26 -12.85
N ALA A 100 8.34 14.94 -12.90
CA ALA A 100 8.55 14.09 -11.72
C ALA A 100 10.04 13.81 -11.53
N LYS A 101 10.81 13.68 -12.62
CA LYS A 101 12.26 13.56 -12.59
C LYS A 101 12.90 14.82 -12.04
N GLU A 102 12.53 16.00 -12.55
CA GLU A 102 13.01 17.30 -12.03
C GLU A 102 12.74 17.46 -10.53
N ARG A 103 11.53 17.10 -10.07
CA ARG A 103 11.20 17.16 -8.63
C ARG A 103 12.02 16.17 -7.81
N ALA A 104 12.34 15.02 -8.37
CA ALA A 104 13.18 14.02 -7.70
C ALA A 104 14.64 14.52 -7.61
N GLU A 105 15.15 15.10 -8.67
CA GLU A 105 16.49 15.68 -8.74
C GLU A 105 16.64 16.88 -7.79
N THR A 106 15.68 17.81 -7.81
CA THR A 106 15.69 18.96 -6.88
C THR A 106 15.58 18.53 -5.44
N ARG A 107 14.80 17.49 -5.14
CA ARG A 107 14.71 16.93 -3.78
C ARG A 107 16.00 16.24 -3.37
N ALA A 108 16.62 15.49 -4.27
CA ALA A 108 17.89 14.81 -4.02
C ALA A 108 19.03 15.83 -3.81
N ALA A 109 19.09 16.89 -4.64
CA ALA A 109 20.05 17.99 -4.47
C ALA A 109 19.88 18.69 -3.13
N LYS A 110 18.64 19.00 -2.72
CA LYS A 110 18.35 19.64 -1.44
C LYS A 110 18.64 18.73 -0.24
N GLN A 111 18.43 17.44 -0.37
CA GLN A 111 18.83 16.47 0.65
C GLN A 111 20.35 16.37 0.78
N ALA A 112 21.06 16.30 -0.33
CA ALA A 112 22.52 16.29 -0.34
C ALA A 112 23.12 17.56 0.26
N GLU A 113 22.54 18.72 -0.02
CA GLU A 113 22.93 20.00 0.58
C GLU A 113 22.71 20.05 2.09
N LEU A 114 21.56 19.53 2.55
CA LEU A 114 21.25 19.40 3.98
C LEU A 114 22.17 18.42 4.70
N GLU A 115 22.51 17.29 4.07
CA GLU A 115 23.49 16.32 4.60
C GLU A 115 24.91 16.90 4.62
N ALA A 116 25.29 17.64 3.58
CA ALA A 116 26.58 18.31 3.54
C ALA A 116 26.67 19.41 4.60
N ALA A 117 25.59 20.17 4.83
CA ALA A 117 25.53 21.18 5.88
C ALA A 117 25.52 20.55 7.30
N ALA A 118 24.92 19.37 7.45
CA ALA A 118 24.91 18.64 8.73
C ALA A 118 26.25 17.94 9.02
N ASN A 119 27.02 17.58 7.99
CA ASN A 119 28.34 16.97 8.10
C ASN A 119 29.50 17.97 8.03
N ALA A 120 29.23 19.26 7.84
CA ALA A 120 30.28 20.27 7.97
C ALA A 120 30.75 20.31 9.41
N PRO A 121 32.05 20.05 9.69
CA PRO A 121 32.59 20.22 11.04
C PRO A 121 32.42 21.68 11.43
N ALA A 122 31.92 21.91 12.63
CA ALA A 122 31.88 23.25 13.25
C ALA A 122 33.31 23.76 13.35
N GLU A 123 33.71 24.56 12.38
CA GLU A 123 34.97 25.28 12.41
C GLU A 123 34.79 26.43 13.40
N GLU A 124 35.61 26.38 14.43
CA GLU A 124 35.83 27.30 15.54
C GLU A 124 35.39 28.73 15.26
N ALA A 125 34.44 29.20 16.05
CA ALA A 125 34.31 30.63 16.27
C ALA A 125 35.44 31.09 17.18
N PRO A 126 36.25 32.08 16.79
CA PRO A 126 37.26 32.63 17.70
C PRO A 126 36.58 33.40 18.85
N ALA A 127 37.01 33.05 20.03
CA ALA A 127 36.71 33.81 21.24
C ALA A 127 37.25 35.23 21.10
N GLU A 128 36.40 36.23 21.19
CA GLU A 128 36.78 37.61 21.48
C GLU A 128 36.03 38.07 22.73
N GLU A 129 36.81 38.18 23.68
CA GLU A 129 36.96 38.93 24.90
C GLU A 129 35.80 39.86 25.30
N ALA A 130 35.32 39.64 26.52
CA ALA A 130 34.52 40.59 27.28
C ALA A 130 35.35 41.79 27.74
N PRO A 131 34.73 42.93 27.96
CA PRO A 131 34.99 43.56 29.26
C PRO A 131 33.70 43.86 30.04
N ALA A 132 33.90 43.70 31.34
CA ALA A 132 33.02 44.01 32.42
C ALA A 132 32.75 45.52 32.55
N ALA A 133 31.67 45.80 33.14
CA ALA A 133 31.30 46.86 34.06
C ALA A 133 29.87 47.33 33.78
N GLU A 134 28.97 47.51 34.63
CA GLU A 134 28.85 47.93 35.99
C GLU A 134 27.33 47.96 36.28
N ALA A 135 26.94 47.48 37.39
CA ALA A 135 25.61 47.74 37.92
C ALA A 135 25.60 49.18 38.55
N PRO A 136 24.47 49.83 38.74
CA PRO A 136 23.83 49.67 40.03
C PRO A 136 22.28 49.64 40.02
N ALA A 137 21.83 49.10 41.12
CA ALA A 137 20.59 49.16 41.83
C ALA A 137 19.74 50.47 41.68
N ASP A 138 18.46 50.33 41.71
CA ASP A 138 17.60 50.90 42.79
C ASP A 138 16.13 50.80 42.36
N GLU A 139 15.44 50.28 43.24
CA GLU A 139 14.33 50.70 44.09
C GLU A 139 12.92 50.76 43.48
N ALA A 140 12.13 49.95 44.04
CA ALA A 140 10.91 50.23 44.81
C ALA A 140 9.60 50.56 44.06
N ALA A 141 8.62 49.83 44.51
CA ALA A 141 7.33 50.25 45.06
C ALA A 141 6.12 50.39 44.12
N GLU A 142 5.16 49.57 44.55
CA GLU A 142 3.75 49.87 44.80
C GLU A 142 2.86 50.38 43.65
N ALA A 143 1.88 49.60 43.31
CA ALA A 143 0.46 49.77 43.61
C ALA A 143 -0.31 48.56 43.08
#